data_22307ac975945b19393d1501f908dbe5
#
_entry.id   22307ac975945b19393d1501f908dbe5
#
_cell.length_a   1.000
_cell.length_b   1.000
_cell.length_c   1.000
_cell.angle_alpha   90.00
_cell.angle_beta   90.00
_cell.angle_gamma   90.00
#
_symmetry.space_group_name_H-M   'P 1'
#
loop_
_entity.id
_entity.type
_entity.pdbx_description
1 polymer ?
#
loop_
_entity_poly.entity_id
_entity_poly.type
_entity_poly.pdbx_seq_one_letter_code
_entity_poly.pdbx_strand_id
1 'polypeptide(L)'
;MDNRCIIIGAGHAGSQAAISLRQEGYAGEIVLINDEQDIPYHKPPLSKSYLKAPESGILVLRPESAYRDNNIEMLFGRSVEHVSLTDKTVTLDDGEMLNWSELVFATGARARIPDMPGVDLSGVVTLRRLEDARCIAEMMPRVENVVIIGGGFIGLEMAHSAVGLGKKTVLIEAAPRVLGRSVATHISTHVETRSRAADITLLTGVGVEAIEGEDGRVTGVKTANSTLFPADMVVLGTGAVPNVELARDTGLVVDNGIVVDEHMRASSEHVYAIGDCVSYDHFHAGRRVRLESVQNATDQAKHVARSIVGRGTPFRDVAWFWSDQGDMKLQTAGLSFDADRHIVLGNLEDNAFSVFHFAGDKLIAVDSINRPADHMIARRLLAAGINPTEDDIAAGAARLKELLAAAPKT
;
A
#
# COMPACT_ATOMS: atom_id res chain seq x y z
N MET A 1 -12.37 -22.12 -27.77
CA MET A 1 -11.45 -21.87 -26.66
C MET A 1 -12.31 -21.41 -25.49
N ASP A 2 -12.11 -22.00 -24.33
CA ASP A 2 -12.86 -21.63 -23.14
C ASP A 2 -12.57 -20.16 -22.81
N ASN A 3 -13.62 -19.36 -22.69
CA ASN A 3 -13.48 -17.94 -22.34
C ASN A 3 -13.24 -17.86 -20.84
N ARG A 4 -11.96 -17.93 -20.41
CA ARG A 4 -11.57 -17.97 -18.99
C ARG A 4 -10.61 -16.83 -18.68
N CYS A 5 -10.93 -16.08 -17.65
CA CYS A 5 -10.04 -15.08 -17.05
C CYS A 5 -9.37 -15.67 -15.80
N ILE A 6 -8.04 -15.74 -15.80
CA ILE A 6 -7.26 -16.14 -14.63
C ILE A 6 -6.70 -14.89 -13.96
N ILE A 7 -6.89 -14.77 -12.65
CA ILE A 7 -6.38 -13.69 -11.81
C ILE A 7 -5.40 -14.30 -10.82
N ILE A 8 -4.11 -13.90 -10.91
CA ILE A 8 -3.05 -14.39 -10.03
C ILE A 8 -2.90 -13.44 -8.85
N GLY A 9 -3.31 -13.88 -7.66
CA GLY A 9 -3.30 -13.12 -6.42
C GLY A 9 -4.67 -12.61 -6.01
N ALA A 10 -5.12 -12.97 -4.80
CA ALA A 10 -6.43 -12.63 -4.24
C ALA A 10 -6.40 -11.51 -3.20
N GLY A 11 -5.41 -10.60 -3.25
CA GLY A 11 -5.40 -9.39 -2.46
C GLY A 11 -6.52 -8.41 -2.84
N HIS A 12 -6.43 -7.15 -2.37
CA HIS A 12 -7.43 -6.11 -2.70
C HIS A 12 -7.67 -5.96 -4.22
N ALA A 13 -6.60 -5.99 -5.02
CA ALA A 13 -6.69 -5.84 -6.46
C ALA A 13 -7.42 -7.03 -7.11
N GLY A 14 -6.92 -8.26 -6.92
CA GLY A 14 -7.48 -9.45 -7.58
C GLY A 14 -8.90 -9.75 -7.13
N SER A 15 -9.19 -9.67 -5.82
CA SER A 15 -10.54 -9.84 -5.28
C SER A 15 -11.54 -8.82 -5.88
N GLN A 16 -11.13 -7.55 -5.98
CA GLN A 16 -11.98 -6.52 -6.60
C GLN A 16 -12.12 -6.74 -8.11
N ALA A 17 -11.06 -7.16 -8.82
CA ALA A 17 -11.11 -7.40 -10.27
C ALA A 17 -12.10 -8.53 -10.60
N ALA A 18 -12.05 -9.64 -9.86
CA ALA A 18 -12.97 -10.77 -10.06
C ALA A 18 -14.44 -10.36 -9.96
N ILE A 19 -14.79 -9.60 -8.93
CA ILE A 19 -16.14 -9.07 -8.73
C ILE A 19 -16.50 -8.04 -9.80
N SER A 20 -15.57 -7.12 -10.14
CA SER A 20 -15.82 -6.09 -11.15
C SER A 20 -16.03 -6.68 -12.54
N LEU A 21 -15.34 -7.74 -12.92
CA LEU A 21 -15.58 -8.47 -14.17
C LEU A 21 -17.04 -8.95 -14.28
N ARG A 22 -17.59 -9.52 -13.23
CA ARG A 22 -19.02 -9.91 -13.22
C ARG A 22 -19.95 -8.72 -13.32
N GLN A 23 -19.67 -7.66 -12.55
CA GLN A 23 -20.47 -6.42 -12.59
C GLN A 23 -20.46 -5.76 -13.98
N GLU A 24 -19.33 -5.86 -14.68
CA GLU A 24 -19.18 -5.37 -16.05
C GLU A 24 -19.68 -6.35 -17.12
N GLY A 25 -20.23 -7.49 -16.73
CA GLY A 25 -20.89 -8.46 -17.62
C GLY A 25 -19.95 -9.44 -18.31
N TYR A 26 -18.76 -9.70 -17.79
CA TYR A 26 -17.88 -10.75 -18.30
C TYR A 26 -18.56 -12.11 -18.12
N ALA A 27 -18.84 -12.80 -19.23
CA ALA A 27 -19.61 -14.07 -19.26
C ALA A 27 -18.75 -15.32 -19.11
N GLY A 28 -17.42 -15.23 -19.30
CA GLY A 28 -16.49 -16.35 -19.22
C GLY A 28 -16.27 -16.86 -17.78
N GLU A 29 -15.53 -17.93 -17.63
CA GLU A 29 -15.09 -18.42 -16.32
C GLU A 29 -14.13 -17.42 -15.69
N ILE A 30 -14.17 -17.29 -14.35
CA ILE A 30 -13.21 -16.48 -13.57
C ILE A 30 -12.60 -17.40 -12.53
N VAL A 31 -11.27 -17.53 -12.59
CA VAL A 31 -10.48 -18.28 -11.58
C VAL A 31 -9.59 -17.30 -10.85
N LEU A 32 -9.76 -17.21 -9.52
CA LEU A 32 -8.98 -16.36 -8.62
C LEU A 32 -8.04 -17.25 -7.82
N ILE A 33 -6.72 -17.15 -8.07
CA ILE A 33 -5.70 -17.96 -7.43
C ILE A 33 -5.14 -17.21 -6.22
N ASN A 34 -5.12 -17.86 -5.06
CA ASN A 34 -4.64 -17.31 -3.80
C ASN A 34 -3.60 -18.23 -3.16
N ASP A 35 -2.38 -17.74 -2.98
CA ASP A 35 -1.30 -18.47 -2.30
C ASP A 35 -1.46 -18.54 -0.77
N GLU A 36 -2.38 -17.75 -0.21
CA GLU A 36 -2.78 -17.85 1.19
C GLU A 36 -3.99 -18.80 1.36
N GLN A 37 -4.06 -19.51 2.50
CA GLN A 37 -5.20 -20.36 2.83
C GLN A 37 -6.43 -19.55 3.28
N ASP A 38 -6.20 -18.31 3.68
CA ASP A 38 -7.24 -17.44 4.21
C ASP A 38 -8.04 -16.79 3.09
N ILE A 39 -9.34 -16.59 3.33
CA ILE A 39 -10.19 -15.80 2.44
C ILE A 39 -9.65 -14.37 2.31
N PRO A 40 -9.79 -13.69 1.15
CA PRO A 40 -9.30 -12.32 0.96
C PRO A 40 -9.74 -11.35 2.06
N TYR A 41 -8.80 -10.65 2.66
CA TYR A 41 -8.99 -9.81 3.84
C TYR A 41 -8.41 -8.41 3.66
N HIS A 42 -8.85 -7.46 4.50
CA HIS A 42 -8.30 -6.12 4.57
C HIS A 42 -6.92 -6.13 5.24
N LYS A 43 -5.87 -5.73 4.51
CA LYS A 43 -4.49 -5.67 5.04
C LYS A 43 -4.25 -4.51 6.04
N PRO A 44 -4.87 -3.30 5.91
CA PRO A 44 -4.60 -2.19 6.83
C PRO A 44 -4.86 -2.46 8.32
N PRO A 45 -5.83 -3.31 8.74
CA PRO A 45 -6.00 -3.69 10.14
C PRO A 45 -4.84 -4.45 10.76
N LEU A 46 -4.00 -5.12 9.96
CA LEU A 46 -2.94 -6.01 10.44
C LEU A 46 -1.90 -5.30 11.34
N SER A 47 -1.58 -4.03 11.03
CA SER A 47 -0.66 -3.20 11.83
C SER A 47 -1.34 -2.48 13.00
N LYS A 48 -2.66 -2.59 13.16
CA LYS A 48 -3.48 -1.76 14.06
C LYS A 48 -4.42 -2.60 14.95
N SER A 49 -5.70 -2.69 14.54
CA SER A 49 -6.75 -3.32 15.34
C SER A 49 -6.54 -4.83 15.52
N TYR A 50 -5.99 -5.51 14.53
CA TYR A 50 -5.69 -6.94 14.63
C TYR A 50 -4.69 -7.24 15.75
N LEU A 51 -3.62 -6.46 15.88
CA LEU A 51 -2.62 -6.66 16.96
C LEU A 51 -3.16 -6.36 18.35
N LYS A 52 -4.18 -5.50 18.46
CA LYS A 52 -4.81 -5.14 19.73
C LYS A 52 -5.84 -6.18 20.21
N ALA A 53 -6.48 -6.86 19.27
CA ALA A 53 -7.55 -7.85 19.55
C ALA A 53 -7.53 -8.97 18.49
N PRO A 54 -6.48 -9.82 18.47
CA PRO A 54 -6.34 -10.89 17.47
C PRO A 54 -7.51 -11.89 17.51
N GLU A 55 -8.12 -12.09 18.68
CA GLU A 55 -9.27 -12.93 18.90
C GLU A 55 -10.55 -12.46 18.18
N SER A 56 -10.61 -11.19 17.79
CA SER A 56 -11.72 -10.65 16.98
C SER A 56 -11.69 -11.14 15.52
N GLY A 57 -10.61 -11.82 15.12
CA GLY A 57 -10.42 -12.35 13.79
C GLY A 57 -10.09 -11.29 12.74
N ILE A 58 -10.14 -11.70 11.49
CA ILE A 58 -9.80 -10.85 10.34
C ILE A 58 -11.04 -10.13 9.78
N LEU A 59 -10.82 -8.92 9.26
CA LEU A 59 -11.82 -8.22 8.48
C LEU A 59 -11.74 -8.69 7.02
N VAL A 60 -12.66 -9.56 6.60
CA VAL A 60 -12.69 -10.10 5.23
C VAL A 60 -13.10 -9.01 4.22
N LEU A 61 -12.54 -9.06 3.01
CA LEU A 61 -12.93 -8.14 1.93
C LEU A 61 -14.38 -8.38 1.51
N ARG A 62 -14.76 -9.65 1.40
CA ARG A 62 -16.14 -10.12 1.12
C ARG A 62 -16.32 -11.50 1.72
N PRO A 63 -17.55 -11.89 2.09
CA PRO A 63 -17.82 -13.27 2.47
C PRO A 63 -17.61 -14.22 1.28
N GLU A 64 -17.22 -15.44 1.54
CA GLU A 64 -17.00 -16.48 0.51
C GLU A 64 -18.19 -16.66 -0.43
N SER A 65 -19.41 -16.55 0.13
CA SER A 65 -20.63 -16.59 -0.66
C SER A 65 -20.67 -15.55 -1.78
N ALA A 66 -20.07 -14.38 -1.59
CA ALA A 66 -20.06 -13.35 -2.62
C ALA A 66 -19.25 -13.77 -3.86
N TYR A 67 -18.22 -14.58 -3.72
CA TYR A 67 -17.49 -15.15 -4.86
C TYR A 67 -18.27 -16.28 -5.51
N ARG A 68 -18.76 -17.23 -4.72
CA ARG A 68 -19.58 -18.36 -5.18
C ARG A 68 -20.84 -17.90 -5.93
N ASP A 69 -21.59 -16.96 -5.35
CA ASP A 69 -22.85 -16.46 -5.90
C ASP A 69 -22.64 -15.65 -7.21
N ASN A 70 -21.40 -15.19 -7.45
CA ASN A 70 -20.94 -14.57 -8.69
C ASN A 70 -20.21 -15.55 -9.63
N ASN A 71 -20.25 -16.86 -9.39
CA ASN A 71 -19.57 -17.89 -10.18
C ASN A 71 -18.07 -17.57 -10.38
N ILE A 72 -17.39 -17.20 -9.31
CA ILE A 72 -15.93 -17.00 -9.25
C ILE A 72 -15.35 -18.21 -8.53
N GLU A 73 -14.54 -18.97 -9.23
CA GLU A 73 -13.79 -20.08 -8.65
C GLU A 73 -12.60 -19.53 -7.87
N MET A 74 -12.42 -19.98 -6.63
CA MET A 74 -11.29 -19.59 -5.78
C MET A 74 -10.41 -20.81 -5.49
N LEU A 75 -9.13 -20.72 -5.84
CA LEU A 75 -8.12 -21.71 -5.51
C LEU A 75 -7.28 -21.21 -4.34
N PHE A 76 -7.51 -21.76 -3.15
CA PHE A 76 -6.82 -21.38 -1.91
C PHE A 76 -5.54 -22.18 -1.70
N GLY A 77 -4.50 -21.54 -1.14
CA GLY A 77 -3.21 -22.16 -0.85
C GLY A 77 -2.51 -22.71 -2.09
N ARG A 78 -2.78 -22.10 -3.25
CA ARG A 78 -2.24 -22.51 -4.54
C ARG A 78 -1.39 -21.40 -5.14
N SER A 79 -0.17 -21.72 -5.50
CA SER A 79 0.74 -20.79 -6.18
C SER A 79 0.83 -21.08 -7.66
N VAL A 80 1.02 -20.04 -8.46
CA VAL A 80 1.41 -20.19 -9.86
C VAL A 80 2.92 -20.26 -9.93
N GLU A 81 3.47 -21.33 -10.49
CA GLU A 81 4.91 -21.52 -10.69
C GLU A 81 5.38 -21.09 -12.08
N HIS A 82 4.53 -21.26 -13.08
CA HIS A 82 4.87 -20.91 -14.46
C HIS A 82 3.68 -20.32 -15.22
N VAL A 83 4.01 -19.41 -16.15
CA VAL A 83 3.05 -18.81 -17.10
C VAL A 83 3.62 -18.95 -18.50
N SER A 84 2.86 -19.57 -19.42
CA SER A 84 3.14 -19.59 -20.86
C SER A 84 2.23 -18.61 -21.58
N LEU A 85 2.80 -17.57 -22.19
CA LEU A 85 2.05 -16.62 -23.02
C LEU A 85 1.71 -17.22 -24.38
N THR A 86 2.57 -18.11 -24.90
CA THR A 86 2.39 -18.76 -26.21
C THR A 86 1.27 -19.78 -26.16
N ASP A 87 1.28 -20.66 -25.14
CA ASP A 87 0.29 -21.73 -25.00
C ASP A 87 -0.96 -21.24 -24.26
N LYS A 88 -0.93 -20.01 -23.72
CA LYS A 88 -1.98 -19.43 -22.88
C LYS A 88 -2.35 -20.34 -21.70
N THR A 89 -1.34 -20.76 -20.93
CA THR A 89 -1.50 -21.61 -19.75
C THR A 89 -0.83 -20.99 -18.52
N VAL A 90 -1.35 -21.31 -17.33
CA VAL A 90 -0.64 -21.20 -16.05
C VAL A 90 -0.46 -22.59 -15.47
N THR A 91 0.67 -22.85 -14.84
CA THR A 91 0.96 -24.10 -14.12
C THR A 91 1.00 -23.80 -12.63
N LEU A 92 0.23 -24.56 -11.86
CA LEU A 92 0.17 -24.44 -10.40
C LEU A 92 1.27 -25.30 -9.72
N ASP A 93 1.44 -25.09 -8.44
CA ASP A 93 2.45 -25.73 -7.59
C ASP A 93 2.32 -27.28 -7.47
N ASP A 94 1.16 -27.85 -7.81
CA ASP A 94 0.94 -29.30 -7.90
C ASP A 94 1.05 -29.86 -9.31
N GLY A 95 1.40 -29.02 -10.29
CA GLY A 95 1.54 -29.37 -11.70
C GLY A 95 0.24 -29.28 -12.50
N GLU A 96 -0.88 -28.89 -11.90
CA GLU A 96 -2.12 -28.65 -12.63
C GLU A 96 -1.94 -27.48 -13.62
N MET A 97 -2.44 -27.65 -14.85
CA MET A 97 -2.37 -26.63 -15.89
C MET A 97 -3.75 -26.08 -16.20
N LEU A 98 -3.90 -24.76 -16.16
CA LEU A 98 -5.14 -24.05 -16.50
C LEU A 98 -4.94 -23.20 -17.76
N ASN A 99 -5.82 -23.34 -18.74
CA ASN A 99 -5.85 -22.48 -19.92
C ASN A 99 -6.53 -21.15 -19.58
N TRP A 100 -6.06 -20.06 -20.23
CA TRP A 100 -6.67 -18.73 -20.10
C TRP A 100 -6.92 -18.07 -21.46
N SER A 101 -7.95 -17.22 -21.54
CA SER A 101 -8.15 -16.25 -22.61
C SER A 101 -7.74 -14.85 -22.20
N GLU A 102 -7.90 -14.53 -20.92
CA GLU A 102 -7.46 -13.27 -20.29
C GLU A 102 -6.66 -13.60 -19.03
N LEU A 103 -5.54 -12.90 -18.81
CA LEU A 103 -4.66 -13.10 -17.67
C LEU A 103 -4.44 -11.80 -16.92
N VAL A 104 -4.63 -11.79 -15.60
CA VAL A 104 -4.44 -10.63 -14.74
C VAL A 104 -3.42 -10.94 -13.65
N PHE A 105 -2.28 -10.26 -13.67
CA PHE A 105 -1.33 -10.28 -12.57
C PHE A 105 -1.79 -9.30 -11.46
N ALA A 106 -2.14 -9.83 -10.30
CA ALA A 106 -2.48 -9.10 -9.09
C ALA A 106 -1.60 -9.54 -7.92
N THR A 107 -0.35 -9.91 -8.23
CA THR A 107 0.63 -10.55 -7.35
C THR A 107 1.12 -9.66 -6.20
N GLY A 108 0.85 -8.34 -6.28
CA GLY A 108 1.16 -7.40 -5.23
C GLY A 108 2.66 -7.22 -4.98
N ALA A 109 3.03 -7.11 -3.70
CA ALA A 109 4.40 -6.89 -3.27
C ALA A 109 4.66 -7.63 -1.95
N ARG A 110 5.93 -7.95 -1.68
CA ARG A 110 6.42 -8.53 -0.42
C ARG A 110 7.23 -7.52 0.38
N ALA A 111 7.39 -7.73 1.68
CA ALA A 111 8.28 -6.94 2.50
C ALA A 111 9.73 -7.04 1.99
N ARG A 112 10.44 -5.92 2.01
CA ARG A 112 11.87 -5.89 1.72
C ARG A 112 12.63 -6.35 2.96
N ILE A 113 13.44 -7.38 2.83
CA ILE A 113 14.42 -7.77 3.83
C ILE A 113 15.77 -7.20 3.40
N PRO A 114 16.38 -6.30 4.20
CA PRO A 114 17.69 -5.74 3.87
C PRO A 114 18.78 -6.81 4.00
N ASP A 115 19.85 -6.67 3.23
CA ASP A 115 21.06 -7.44 3.42
C ASP A 115 21.86 -6.87 4.61
N MET A 116 21.63 -7.46 5.78
CA MET A 116 22.16 -6.97 7.05
C MET A 116 22.34 -8.16 8.02
N PRO A 117 23.43 -8.20 8.80
CA PRO A 117 23.66 -9.25 9.80
C PRO A 117 22.49 -9.37 10.79
N GLY A 118 22.05 -10.60 11.05
CA GLY A 118 21.04 -10.92 12.04
C GLY A 118 19.57 -10.84 11.57
N VAL A 119 19.29 -10.60 10.29
CA VAL A 119 17.91 -10.57 9.76
C VAL A 119 17.18 -11.92 9.88
N ASP A 120 17.92 -13.01 9.97
CA ASP A 120 17.38 -14.39 10.07
C ASP A 120 17.19 -14.85 11.53
N LEU A 121 17.50 -14.00 12.52
CA LEU A 121 17.32 -14.35 13.92
C LEU A 121 15.84 -14.49 14.29
N SER A 122 15.55 -15.45 15.15
CA SER A 122 14.21 -15.59 15.74
C SER A 122 13.85 -14.31 16.51
N GLY A 123 12.68 -13.77 16.27
CA GLY A 123 12.25 -12.48 16.82
C GLY A 123 12.41 -11.32 15.85
N VAL A 124 13.04 -11.53 14.68
CA VAL A 124 13.02 -10.58 13.56
C VAL A 124 11.84 -10.90 12.65
N VAL A 125 10.97 -9.93 12.42
CA VAL A 125 9.72 -10.12 11.69
C VAL A 125 9.49 -9.01 10.67
N THR A 126 8.69 -9.32 9.65
CA THR A 126 8.09 -8.35 8.71
C THR A 126 6.58 -8.27 8.96
N LEU A 127 5.90 -7.32 8.33
CA LEU A 127 4.44 -7.29 8.33
C LEU A 127 3.90 -7.00 6.93
N ARG A 128 3.38 -8.04 6.30
CA ARG A 128 2.74 -7.93 4.98
C ARG A 128 1.52 -8.84 4.82
N ARG A 129 1.60 -10.07 5.38
CA ARG A 129 0.56 -11.10 5.31
C ARG A 129 -0.11 -11.30 6.66
N LEU A 130 -1.24 -12.01 6.66
CA LEU A 130 -1.94 -12.36 7.90
C LEU A 130 -1.09 -13.29 8.77
N GLU A 131 -0.30 -14.17 8.18
CA GLU A 131 0.63 -15.04 8.91
C GLU A 131 1.66 -14.23 9.70
N ASP A 132 2.22 -13.17 9.09
CA ASP A 132 3.13 -12.25 9.79
C ASP A 132 2.42 -11.61 11.01
N ALA A 133 1.18 -11.15 10.81
CA ALA A 133 0.42 -10.53 11.89
C ALA A 133 0.06 -11.52 13.01
N ARG A 134 -0.23 -12.79 12.67
CA ARG A 134 -0.45 -13.87 13.66
C ARG A 134 0.83 -14.11 14.47
N CYS A 135 1.97 -14.23 13.79
CA CYS A 135 3.27 -14.41 14.45
C CYS A 135 3.58 -13.25 15.40
N ILE A 136 3.42 -11.99 14.95
CA ILE A 136 3.63 -10.80 15.77
C ILE A 136 2.67 -10.79 16.97
N ALA A 137 1.39 -11.08 16.77
CA ALA A 137 0.39 -11.09 17.83
C ALA A 137 0.68 -12.17 18.90
N GLU A 138 1.19 -13.34 18.50
CA GLU A 138 1.59 -14.40 19.42
C GLU A 138 2.83 -14.04 20.24
N MET A 139 3.80 -13.33 19.62
CA MET A 139 5.02 -12.88 20.28
C MET A 139 4.76 -11.70 21.23
N MET A 140 3.87 -10.77 20.85
CA MET A 140 3.67 -9.48 21.49
C MET A 140 3.47 -9.57 23.03
N PRO A 141 2.71 -10.52 23.61
CA PRO A 141 2.58 -10.64 25.07
C PRO A 141 3.88 -10.96 25.82
N ARG A 142 4.85 -11.57 25.13
CA ARG A 142 6.09 -12.11 25.72
C ARG A 142 7.29 -11.18 25.57
N VAL A 143 7.16 -10.08 24.83
CA VAL A 143 8.23 -9.10 24.56
C VAL A 143 8.02 -7.84 25.37
N GLU A 144 9.08 -7.16 25.74
CA GLU A 144 9.08 -5.86 26.42
C GLU A 144 9.63 -4.77 25.50
N ASN A 145 10.71 -5.06 24.79
CA ASN A 145 11.46 -4.13 23.96
C ASN A 145 11.22 -4.44 22.48
N VAL A 146 10.64 -3.50 21.76
CA VAL A 146 10.37 -3.60 20.30
C VAL A 146 11.20 -2.56 19.57
N VAL A 147 12.04 -3.00 18.64
CA VAL A 147 12.76 -2.11 17.75
C VAL A 147 12.18 -2.20 16.35
N ILE A 148 11.88 -1.05 15.74
CA ILE A 148 11.36 -0.95 14.38
C ILE A 148 12.43 -0.31 13.50
N ILE A 149 12.78 -0.96 12.41
CA ILE A 149 13.75 -0.49 11.43
C ILE A 149 12.99 0.00 10.20
N GLY A 150 12.99 1.35 9.99
CA GLY A 150 12.30 2.03 8.91
C GLY A 150 11.14 2.91 9.37
N GLY A 151 11.22 4.20 9.09
CA GLY A 151 10.23 5.24 9.43
C GLY A 151 9.21 5.50 8.31
N GLY A 152 8.83 4.44 7.56
CA GLY A 152 7.72 4.47 6.61
C GLY A 152 6.36 4.31 7.31
N PHE A 153 5.26 4.28 6.52
CA PHE A 153 3.90 4.16 7.06
C PHE A 153 3.72 2.95 7.99
N ILE A 154 4.13 1.75 7.54
CA ILE A 154 3.98 0.52 8.34
C ILE A 154 4.85 0.57 9.61
N GLY A 155 6.09 1.06 9.51
CA GLY A 155 6.96 1.19 10.68
C GLY A 155 6.36 2.10 11.75
N LEU A 156 5.82 3.26 11.35
CA LEU A 156 5.14 4.19 12.26
C LEU A 156 3.85 3.60 12.85
N GLU A 157 3.02 2.93 12.05
CA GLU A 157 1.81 2.25 12.53
C GLU A 157 2.16 1.17 13.56
N MET A 158 3.20 0.37 13.29
CA MET A 158 3.70 -0.65 14.21
C MET A 158 4.25 -0.05 15.49
N ALA A 159 4.98 1.08 15.42
CA ALA A 159 5.51 1.78 16.59
C ALA A 159 4.38 2.26 17.51
N HIS A 160 3.37 2.93 16.96
CA HIS A 160 2.20 3.37 17.71
C HIS A 160 1.38 2.19 18.27
N SER A 161 1.30 1.08 17.53
CA SER A 161 0.61 -0.12 18.01
C SER A 161 1.37 -0.78 19.17
N ALA A 162 2.70 -0.89 19.08
CA ALA A 162 3.54 -1.47 20.12
C ALA A 162 3.47 -0.64 21.42
N VAL A 163 3.60 0.70 21.33
CA VAL A 163 3.43 1.59 22.48
C VAL A 163 2.03 1.46 23.07
N GLY A 164 0.98 1.44 22.23
CA GLY A 164 -0.41 1.24 22.65
C GLY A 164 -0.66 -0.11 23.37
N LEU A 165 0.23 -1.08 23.18
CA LEU A 165 0.27 -2.38 23.89
C LEU A 165 1.25 -2.37 25.08
N GLY A 166 1.77 -1.21 25.47
CA GLY A 166 2.64 -1.04 26.64
C GLY A 166 4.09 -1.47 26.41
N LYS A 167 4.56 -1.54 25.16
CA LYS A 167 5.94 -1.94 24.84
C LYS A 167 6.89 -0.75 24.81
N LYS A 168 8.11 -0.94 25.29
CA LYS A 168 9.22 0.00 25.08
C LYS A 168 9.60 -0.02 23.61
N THR A 169 9.41 1.10 22.91
CA THR A 169 9.47 1.12 21.44
C THR A 169 10.55 2.09 20.96
N VAL A 170 11.45 1.56 20.12
CA VAL A 170 12.46 2.35 19.40
C VAL A 170 12.17 2.24 17.89
N LEU A 171 12.12 3.37 17.20
CA LEU A 171 12.04 3.42 15.74
C LEU A 171 13.30 4.08 15.20
N ILE A 172 13.98 3.39 14.27
CA ILE A 172 15.23 3.83 13.65
C ILE A 172 14.99 4.04 12.16
N GLU A 173 15.23 5.26 11.67
CA GLU A 173 15.12 5.65 10.26
C GLU A 173 16.47 6.18 9.77
N ALA A 174 16.96 5.59 8.69
CA ALA A 174 18.24 5.97 8.09
C ALA A 174 18.18 7.33 7.38
N ALA A 175 17.01 7.70 6.84
CA ALA A 175 16.80 9.00 6.22
C ALA A 175 16.71 10.12 7.27
N PRO A 176 16.98 11.39 6.88
CA PRO A 176 16.95 12.53 7.80
C PRO A 176 15.57 12.77 8.45
N ARG A 177 14.48 12.24 7.92
CA ARG A 177 13.12 12.38 8.42
C ARG A 177 12.26 11.17 8.11
N VAL A 178 11.24 10.90 8.93
CA VAL A 178 10.24 9.85 8.64
C VAL A 178 9.38 10.24 7.44
N LEU A 179 8.82 9.24 6.74
CA LEU A 179 7.98 9.42 5.55
C LEU A 179 8.62 10.28 4.44
N GLY A 180 9.95 10.43 4.46
CA GLY A 180 10.70 11.43 3.68
C GLY A 180 10.47 11.40 2.17
N ARG A 181 10.03 10.26 1.62
CA ARG A 181 9.73 10.07 0.21
C ARG A 181 8.27 10.30 -0.16
N SER A 182 7.39 10.41 0.83
CA SER A 182 5.94 10.29 0.62
C SER A 182 5.16 11.55 0.99
N VAL A 183 5.69 12.38 1.89
CA VAL A 183 4.98 13.58 2.38
C VAL A 183 5.93 14.76 2.54
N ALA A 184 5.37 15.98 2.64
CA ALA A 184 6.14 17.20 2.88
C ALA A 184 6.80 17.22 4.27
N THR A 185 7.81 18.09 4.43
CA THR A 185 8.53 18.29 5.69
C THR A 185 7.60 18.65 6.85
N HIS A 186 6.59 19.50 6.62
CA HIS A 186 5.58 19.86 7.63
C HIS A 186 4.90 18.64 8.24
N ILE A 187 4.50 17.68 7.40
CA ILE A 187 3.87 16.43 7.85
C ILE A 187 4.89 15.56 8.61
N SER A 188 6.09 15.35 8.04
CA SER A 188 7.13 14.56 8.71
C SER A 188 7.46 15.09 10.09
N THR A 189 7.72 16.41 10.22
CA THR A 189 8.06 17.06 11.49
C THR A 189 6.93 16.90 12.50
N HIS A 190 5.67 17.06 12.06
CA HIS A 190 4.52 16.87 12.93
C HIS A 190 4.41 15.42 13.42
N VAL A 191 4.54 14.44 12.51
CA VAL A 191 4.52 13.00 12.82
C VAL A 191 5.63 12.65 13.81
N GLU A 192 6.85 13.15 13.60
CA GLU A 192 7.97 12.94 14.53
C GLU A 192 7.68 13.49 15.92
N THR A 193 7.17 14.72 15.99
CA THR A 193 6.83 15.37 17.26
C THR A 193 5.78 14.58 18.01
N ARG A 194 4.71 14.16 17.33
CA ARG A 194 3.64 13.37 17.95
C ARG A 194 4.09 11.97 18.33
N SER A 195 4.96 11.34 17.53
CA SER A 195 5.50 10.02 17.85
C SER A 195 6.38 10.05 19.10
N ARG A 196 7.23 11.08 19.25
CA ARG A 196 8.02 11.27 20.49
C ARG A 196 7.14 11.57 21.70
N ALA A 197 6.08 12.36 21.53
CA ALA A 197 5.10 12.63 22.58
C ALA A 197 4.28 11.40 23.01
N ALA A 198 4.23 10.38 22.15
CA ALA A 198 3.62 9.07 22.43
C ALA A 198 4.62 8.04 22.99
N ASP A 199 5.75 8.50 23.57
CA ASP A 199 6.80 7.65 24.16
C ASP A 199 7.52 6.70 23.17
N ILE A 200 7.54 7.05 21.86
CA ILE A 200 8.39 6.38 20.90
C ILE A 200 9.77 7.01 20.89
N THR A 201 10.82 6.24 21.19
CA THR A 201 12.21 6.67 20.97
C THR A 201 12.48 6.67 19.48
N LEU A 202 12.41 7.85 18.85
CA LEU A 202 12.53 8.01 17.41
C LEU A 202 13.92 8.57 17.04
N LEU A 203 14.65 7.82 16.22
CA LEU A 203 15.97 8.18 15.68
C LEU A 203 15.86 8.37 14.16
N THR A 204 16.26 9.52 13.65
CA THR A 204 16.33 9.85 12.22
C THR A 204 17.76 10.16 11.82
N GLY A 205 18.15 9.89 10.57
CA GLY A 205 19.51 10.04 10.08
C GLY A 205 20.49 9.00 10.66
N VAL A 206 19.97 7.89 11.19
CA VAL A 206 20.77 6.84 11.85
C VAL A 206 20.53 5.52 11.13
N GLY A 207 21.61 4.98 10.52
CA GLY A 207 21.59 3.64 9.94
C GLY A 207 21.69 2.55 11.01
N VAL A 208 21.20 1.36 10.67
CA VAL A 208 21.42 0.13 11.44
C VAL A 208 22.61 -0.61 10.85
N GLU A 209 23.54 -1.03 11.72
CA GLU A 209 24.72 -1.81 11.35
C GLU A 209 24.41 -3.31 11.38
N ALA A 210 23.78 -3.78 12.46
CA ALA A 210 23.45 -5.21 12.65
C ALA A 210 22.29 -5.40 13.62
N ILE A 211 21.61 -6.52 13.50
CA ILE A 211 20.75 -7.08 14.53
C ILE A 211 21.58 -8.11 15.29
N GLU A 212 21.72 -7.93 16.60
CA GLU A 212 22.50 -8.81 17.45
C GLU A 212 21.62 -9.88 18.09
N GLY A 213 22.19 -11.06 18.35
CA GLY A 213 21.48 -12.17 18.94
C GLY A 213 22.36 -13.12 19.72
N GLU A 214 21.73 -13.91 20.56
CA GLU A 214 22.32 -15.00 21.34
C GLU A 214 21.44 -16.24 21.16
N ASP A 215 22.07 -17.41 20.99
CA ASP A 215 21.38 -18.70 20.79
C ASP A 215 20.32 -18.67 19.66
N GLY A 216 20.59 -17.92 18.58
CA GLY A 216 19.69 -17.80 17.42
C GLY A 216 18.47 -16.90 17.63
N ARG A 217 18.41 -16.15 18.74
CA ARG A 217 17.33 -15.22 19.07
C ARG A 217 17.85 -13.79 19.14
N VAL A 218 17.06 -12.82 18.68
CA VAL A 218 17.41 -11.40 18.77
C VAL A 218 17.54 -10.94 20.23
N THR A 219 18.56 -10.12 20.49
CA THR A 219 18.82 -9.50 21.80
C THR A 219 18.98 -7.99 21.70
N GLY A 220 19.24 -7.45 20.49
CA GLY A 220 19.41 -6.03 20.30
C GLY A 220 19.60 -5.60 18.86
N VAL A 221 19.60 -4.29 18.66
CA VAL A 221 19.89 -3.65 17.37
C VAL A 221 21.05 -2.67 17.56
N LYS A 222 22.12 -2.87 16.83
CA LYS A 222 23.30 -2.00 16.81
C LYS A 222 23.19 -1.00 15.66
N THR A 223 23.28 0.27 15.97
CA THR A 223 23.27 1.35 15.00
C THR A 223 24.66 1.67 14.48
N ALA A 224 24.75 2.34 13.34
CA ALA A 224 26.00 2.74 12.68
C ALA A 224 26.90 3.65 13.57
N ASN A 225 26.33 4.33 14.57
CA ASN A 225 27.09 5.10 15.57
C ASN A 225 27.43 4.27 16.82
N SER A 226 27.36 2.94 16.72
CA SER A 226 27.71 1.96 17.76
C SER A 226 26.81 1.99 19.01
N THR A 227 25.64 2.61 18.96
CA THR A 227 24.65 2.52 20.05
C THR A 227 23.90 1.19 19.92
N LEU A 228 23.76 0.46 21.05
CA LEU A 228 23.02 -0.79 21.13
C LEU A 228 21.66 -0.54 21.81
N PHE A 229 20.58 -0.91 21.15
CA PHE A 229 19.22 -0.88 21.68
C PHE A 229 18.77 -2.30 21.98
N PRO A 230 18.40 -2.63 23.24
CA PRO A 230 17.85 -3.94 23.58
C PRO A 230 16.58 -4.22 22.75
N ALA A 231 16.43 -5.45 22.26
CA ALA A 231 15.25 -5.85 21.51
C ALA A 231 14.89 -7.32 21.77
N ASP A 232 13.64 -7.56 22.12
CA ASP A 232 13.03 -8.89 22.17
C ASP A 232 12.33 -9.21 20.86
N MET A 233 11.97 -8.17 20.10
CA MET A 233 11.39 -8.24 18.75
C MET A 233 11.93 -7.10 17.89
N VAL A 234 12.27 -7.41 16.64
CA VAL A 234 12.63 -6.42 15.62
C VAL A 234 11.64 -6.51 14.46
N VAL A 235 11.03 -5.37 14.11
CA VAL A 235 10.12 -5.27 12.96
C VAL A 235 10.83 -4.57 11.80
N LEU A 236 10.95 -5.25 10.66
CA LEU A 236 11.54 -4.68 9.44
C LEU A 236 10.47 -3.94 8.62
N GLY A 237 10.45 -2.61 8.74
CA GLY A 237 9.60 -1.68 7.98
C GLY A 237 10.35 -1.01 6.82
N THR A 238 11.24 -1.73 6.15
CA THR A 238 12.24 -1.21 5.18
C THR A 238 11.73 -1.02 3.76
N GLY A 239 10.42 -1.10 3.56
CA GLY A 239 9.74 -0.93 2.27
C GLY A 239 9.27 -2.26 1.68
N ALA A 240 8.82 -2.21 0.41
CA ALA A 240 8.31 -3.38 -0.29
C ALA A 240 8.98 -3.58 -1.66
N VAL A 241 8.97 -4.85 -2.11
CA VAL A 241 9.47 -5.28 -3.42
C VAL A 241 8.28 -5.84 -4.21
N PRO A 242 7.98 -5.33 -5.42
CA PRO A 242 6.89 -5.87 -6.23
C PRO A 242 7.18 -7.32 -6.64
N ASN A 243 6.15 -8.16 -6.61
CA ASN A 243 6.24 -9.55 -7.05
C ASN A 243 6.07 -9.62 -8.56
N VAL A 244 7.17 -9.61 -9.28
CA VAL A 244 7.22 -9.50 -10.74
C VAL A 244 7.90 -10.67 -11.43
N GLU A 245 8.37 -11.65 -10.67
CA GLU A 245 9.19 -12.75 -11.16
C GLU A 245 8.44 -13.54 -12.24
N LEU A 246 7.23 -13.98 -11.97
CA LEU A 246 6.39 -14.70 -12.96
C LEU A 246 6.22 -13.91 -14.27
N ALA A 247 5.97 -12.59 -14.16
CA ALA A 247 5.83 -11.74 -15.35
C ALA A 247 7.15 -11.56 -16.09
N ARG A 248 8.27 -11.39 -15.37
CA ARG A 248 9.60 -11.27 -15.95
C ARG A 248 9.99 -12.53 -16.71
N ASP A 249 9.73 -13.71 -16.16
CA ASP A 249 10.09 -15.00 -16.73
C ASP A 249 9.32 -15.30 -18.04
N THR A 250 8.17 -14.65 -18.26
CA THR A 250 7.44 -14.69 -19.53
C THR A 250 7.95 -13.70 -20.59
N GLY A 251 8.91 -12.83 -20.25
CA GLY A 251 9.42 -11.78 -21.13
C GLY A 251 8.59 -10.49 -21.13
N LEU A 252 7.60 -10.34 -20.23
CA LEU A 252 6.90 -9.07 -20.06
C LEU A 252 7.85 -7.97 -19.57
N VAL A 253 7.59 -6.72 -19.99
CA VAL A 253 8.41 -5.59 -19.59
C VAL A 253 8.21 -5.29 -18.11
N VAL A 254 9.33 -5.26 -17.37
CA VAL A 254 9.36 -4.98 -15.92
C VAL A 254 10.34 -3.84 -15.64
N ASP A 255 9.84 -2.79 -14.99
CA ASP A 255 10.60 -1.64 -14.50
C ASP A 255 10.01 -1.16 -13.16
N ASN A 256 10.63 -1.54 -12.04
CA ASN A 256 10.09 -1.31 -10.69
C ASN A 256 8.61 -1.73 -10.54
N GLY A 257 8.21 -2.79 -11.24
CA GLY A 257 6.85 -3.30 -11.37
C GLY A 257 6.61 -3.81 -12.79
N ILE A 258 5.51 -4.51 -13.03
CA ILE A 258 5.06 -4.90 -14.36
C ILE A 258 4.61 -3.63 -15.07
N VAL A 259 5.21 -3.32 -16.21
CA VAL A 259 4.88 -2.13 -16.99
C VAL A 259 3.56 -2.33 -17.71
N VAL A 260 2.62 -1.39 -17.49
CA VAL A 260 1.33 -1.39 -18.16
C VAL A 260 1.03 -0.05 -18.85
N ASP A 261 0.13 -0.11 -19.82
CA ASP A 261 -0.44 1.06 -20.47
C ASP A 261 -1.57 1.72 -19.64
N GLU A 262 -2.20 2.74 -20.18
CA GLU A 262 -3.32 3.44 -19.56
C GLU A 262 -4.63 2.59 -19.44
N HIS A 263 -4.65 1.39 -20.02
CA HIS A 263 -5.72 0.40 -19.91
C HIS A 263 -5.35 -0.77 -18.99
N MET A 264 -4.25 -0.67 -18.24
CA MET A 264 -3.66 -1.72 -17.41
C MET A 264 -3.23 -2.96 -18.19
N ARG A 265 -2.97 -2.85 -19.50
CA ARG A 265 -2.44 -3.93 -20.35
C ARG A 265 -0.92 -3.99 -20.20
N ALA A 266 -0.40 -5.18 -20.03
CA ALA A 266 1.03 -5.45 -20.09
C ALA A 266 1.54 -5.46 -21.56
N SER A 267 2.80 -5.77 -21.76
CA SER A 267 3.43 -5.81 -23.10
C SER A 267 3.02 -7.02 -23.98
N SER A 268 1.93 -7.70 -23.64
CA SER A 268 1.36 -8.81 -24.41
C SER A 268 -0.16 -8.68 -24.46
N GLU A 269 -0.77 -9.11 -25.57
CA GLU A 269 -2.22 -9.11 -25.75
C GLU A 269 -2.91 -10.01 -24.72
N HIS A 270 -4.08 -9.60 -24.24
CA HIS A 270 -4.87 -10.32 -23.24
C HIS A 270 -4.19 -10.53 -21.89
N VAL A 271 -3.11 -9.78 -21.62
CA VAL A 271 -2.37 -9.82 -20.35
C VAL A 271 -2.42 -8.45 -19.69
N TYR A 272 -2.84 -8.44 -18.44
CA TYR A 272 -3.00 -7.22 -17.64
C TYR A 272 -2.26 -7.35 -16.31
N ALA A 273 -2.01 -6.21 -15.67
CA ALA A 273 -1.51 -6.20 -14.30
C ALA A 273 -2.13 -5.05 -13.50
N ILE A 274 -2.35 -5.27 -12.19
CA ILE A 274 -3.02 -4.32 -11.29
C ILE A 274 -2.45 -4.39 -9.86
N GLY A 275 -2.57 -3.31 -9.12
CA GLY A 275 -2.17 -3.21 -7.71
C GLY A 275 -0.70 -2.90 -7.51
N ASP A 276 -0.14 -3.34 -6.37
CA ASP A 276 1.21 -2.94 -5.93
C ASP A 276 2.36 -3.49 -6.80
N CYS A 277 2.07 -4.48 -7.67
CA CYS A 277 3.05 -5.03 -8.61
C CYS A 277 3.20 -4.22 -9.90
N VAL A 278 2.44 -3.13 -10.08
CA VAL A 278 2.32 -2.42 -11.36
C VAL A 278 3.13 -1.12 -11.39
N SER A 279 3.79 -0.86 -12.51
CA SER A 279 4.45 0.39 -12.87
C SER A 279 3.77 1.00 -14.10
N TYR A 280 3.28 2.24 -14.00
CA TYR A 280 2.48 2.88 -15.04
C TYR A 280 2.72 4.40 -15.10
N ASP A 281 2.43 5.00 -16.26
CA ASP A 281 2.56 6.45 -16.44
C ASP A 281 1.32 7.14 -15.84
N HIS A 282 1.52 7.81 -14.69
CA HIS A 282 0.43 8.43 -13.95
C HIS A 282 0.03 9.78 -14.54
N PHE A 283 -1.24 9.90 -14.93
CA PHE A 283 -1.76 11.07 -15.65
C PHE A 283 -1.51 12.41 -14.94
N HIS A 284 -1.79 12.49 -13.64
CA HIS A 284 -1.63 13.74 -12.88
C HIS A 284 -0.18 14.05 -12.54
N ALA A 285 0.68 13.04 -12.38
CA ALA A 285 2.09 13.21 -12.04
C ALA A 285 2.98 13.41 -13.28
N GLY A 286 2.50 13.04 -14.47
CA GLY A 286 3.28 13.14 -15.72
C GLY A 286 4.54 12.28 -15.73
N ARG A 287 4.59 11.25 -14.90
CA ARG A 287 5.75 10.36 -14.75
C ARG A 287 5.33 8.94 -14.38
N ARG A 288 6.24 8.00 -14.59
CA ARG A 288 6.02 6.61 -14.19
C ARG A 288 6.08 6.47 -12.68
N VAL A 289 5.10 5.73 -12.11
CA VAL A 289 4.98 5.48 -10.69
C VAL A 289 4.60 4.02 -10.42
N ARG A 290 4.91 3.55 -9.22
CA ARG A 290 4.35 2.35 -8.59
C ARG A 290 3.74 2.76 -7.26
N LEU A 291 2.44 2.56 -7.10
CA LEU A 291 1.69 3.00 -5.93
C LEU A 291 1.21 1.78 -5.13
N GLU A 292 1.54 1.78 -3.85
CA GLU A 292 1.18 0.74 -2.88
C GLU A 292 0.02 1.25 -2.02
N SER A 293 -1.21 1.19 -2.54
CA SER A 293 -2.38 1.60 -1.77
C SER A 293 -3.61 0.76 -2.10
N VAL A 294 -4.45 0.53 -1.09
CA VAL A 294 -5.74 -0.17 -1.26
C VAL A 294 -6.59 0.51 -2.33
N GLN A 295 -6.57 1.85 -2.36
CA GLN A 295 -7.38 2.59 -3.32
C GLN A 295 -6.89 2.41 -4.75
N ASN A 296 -5.58 2.58 -4.98
CA ASN A 296 -4.99 2.34 -6.30
C ASN A 296 -5.29 0.92 -6.80
N ALA A 297 -5.13 -0.08 -5.93
CA ALA A 297 -5.43 -1.47 -6.23
C ALA A 297 -6.90 -1.68 -6.62
N THR A 298 -7.83 -1.04 -5.89
CA THR A 298 -9.27 -1.16 -6.11
C THR A 298 -9.71 -0.44 -7.39
N ASP A 299 -9.18 0.77 -7.66
CA ASP A 299 -9.55 1.57 -8.83
C ASP A 299 -8.98 0.95 -10.11
N GLN A 300 -7.72 0.47 -10.10
CA GLN A 300 -7.16 -0.29 -11.20
C GLN A 300 -7.94 -1.58 -11.47
N ALA A 301 -8.42 -2.28 -10.45
CA ALA A 301 -9.22 -3.49 -10.60
C ALA A 301 -10.57 -3.23 -11.30
N LYS A 302 -11.27 -2.16 -10.96
CA LYS A 302 -12.49 -1.74 -11.66
C LYS A 302 -12.19 -1.35 -13.11
N HIS A 303 -11.06 -0.68 -13.30
CA HIS A 303 -10.65 -0.21 -14.62
C HIS A 303 -10.29 -1.37 -15.55
N VAL A 304 -9.47 -2.32 -15.09
CA VAL A 304 -9.10 -3.50 -15.89
C VAL A 304 -10.29 -4.34 -16.27
N ALA A 305 -11.30 -4.46 -15.39
CA ALA A 305 -12.53 -5.18 -15.71
C ALA A 305 -13.26 -4.58 -16.92
N ARG A 306 -13.33 -3.23 -16.99
CA ARG A 306 -13.89 -2.52 -18.17
C ARG A 306 -13.03 -2.71 -19.41
N SER A 307 -11.70 -2.69 -19.25
CA SER A 307 -10.77 -2.92 -20.36
C SER A 307 -10.94 -4.30 -20.96
N ILE A 308 -11.05 -5.34 -20.14
CA ILE A 308 -11.26 -6.74 -20.57
C ILE A 308 -12.57 -6.91 -21.34
N VAL A 309 -13.65 -6.25 -20.93
CA VAL A 309 -14.94 -6.35 -21.65
C VAL A 309 -15.08 -5.34 -22.80
N GLY A 310 -13.98 -4.69 -23.21
CA GLY A 310 -13.95 -3.78 -24.37
C GLY A 310 -14.57 -2.40 -24.13
N ARG A 311 -14.76 -2.00 -22.86
CA ARG A 311 -15.30 -0.68 -22.44
C ARG A 311 -14.29 0.19 -21.68
N GLY A 312 -12.99 -0.16 -21.77
CA GLY A 312 -11.93 0.56 -21.11
C GLY A 312 -11.74 1.98 -21.66
N THR A 313 -11.53 2.93 -20.75
CA THR A 313 -11.07 4.29 -21.04
C THR A 313 -9.67 4.47 -20.45
N PRO A 314 -8.88 5.49 -20.79
CA PRO A 314 -7.60 5.74 -20.10
C PRO A 314 -7.76 5.89 -18.59
N PHE A 315 -6.89 5.25 -17.81
CA PHE A 315 -6.89 5.36 -16.33
C PHE A 315 -6.40 6.73 -15.90
N ARG A 316 -7.26 7.48 -15.22
CA ARG A 316 -7.01 8.87 -14.80
C ARG A 316 -7.42 9.17 -13.38
N ASP A 317 -7.54 8.15 -12.54
CA ASP A 317 -7.94 8.35 -11.16
C ASP A 317 -6.86 9.10 -10.36
N VAL A 318 -7.31 9.99 -9.47
CA VAL A 318 -6.42 10.70 -8.56
C VAL A 318 -5.93 9.73 -7.50
N ALA A 319 -4.60 9.58 -7.41
CA ALA A 319 -4.00 8.78 -6.35
C ALA A 319 -4.38 9.34 -4.98
N TRP A 320 -4.73 8.45 -4.03
CA TRP A 320 -4.88 8.83 -2.65
C TRP A 320 -4.58 7.65 -1.71
N PHE A 321 -4.23 8.00 -0.48
CA PHE A 321 -3.78 7.05 0.52
C PHE A 321 -4.17 7.54 1.92
N TRP A 322 -4.18 6.64 2.90
CA TRP A 322 -4.34 7.00 4.31
C TRP A 322 -3.46 6.12 5.19
N SER A 323 -3.10 6.66 6.37
CA SER A 323 -2.42 5.93 7.44
C SER A 323 -2.92 6.45 8.78
N ASP A 324 -3.20 5.53 9.71
CA ASP A 324 -3.60 5.87 11.07
C ASP A 324 -2.41 5.58 12.00
N GLN A 325 -1.88 6.62 12.65
CA GLN A 325 -0.68 6.58 13.50
C GLN A 325 -1.01 7.21 14.86
N GLY A 326 -1.34 6.38 15.86
CA GLY A 326 -1.81 6.87 17.14
C GLY A 326 -3.12 7.67 17.02
N ASP A 327 -3.07 8.95 17.35
CA ASP A 327 -4.18 9.92 17.25
C ASP A 327 -4.19 10.70 15.92
N MET A 328 -3.26 10.39 15.01
CA MET A 328 -3.15 11.05 13.72
C MET A 328 -3.77 10.19 12.62
N LYS A 329 -4.72 10.76 11.89
CA LYS A 329 -5.23 10.24 10.63
C LYS A 329 -4.63 11.04 9.49
N LEU A 330 -3.55 10.52 8.92
CA LEU A 330 -2.92 11.10 7.74
C LEU A 330 -3.66 10.62 6.49
N GLN A 331 -4.06 11.55 5.63
CA GLN A 331 -4.69 11.29 4.35
C GLN A 331 -3.98 12.13 3.27
N THR A 332 -3.56 11.49 2.19
CA THR A 332 -2.91 12.16 1.05
C THR A 332 -3.79 12.06 -0.19
N ALA A 333 -3.82 13.09 -1.01
CA ALA A 333 -4.45 13.11 -2.33
C ALA A 333 -3.50 13.74 -3.34
N GLY A 334 -3.36 13.15 -4.51
CA GLY A 334 -2.33 13.53 -5.49
C GLY A 334 -0.94 13.01 -5.12
N LEU A 335 0.06 13.49 -5.82
CA LEU A 335 1.47 13.11 -5.67
C LEU A 335 2.33 14.38 -5.64
N SER A 336 3.06 14.61 -4.56
CA SER A 336 3.77 15.86 -4.28
C SER A 336 5.25 15.87 -4.73
N PHE A 337 5.64 14.99 -5.67
CA PHE A 337 7.05 14.80 -6.05
C PHE A 337 7.76 16.09 -6.53
N ASP A 338 7.05 16.92 -7.29
CA ASP A 338 7.62 18.10 -7.94
C ASP A 338 7.08 19.41 -7.32
N ALA A 339 6.63 19.35 -6.06
CA ALA A 339 6.10 20.52 -5.36
C ALA A 339 7.22 21.53 -5.05
N ASP A 340 7.03 22.78 -5.47
CA ASP A 340 7.91 23.92 -5.23
C ASP A 340 7.33 24.93 -4.21
N ARG A 341 6.01 24.82 -3.92
CA ARG A 341 5.31 25.70 -2.99
C ARG A 341 4.32 24.92 -2.13
N HIS A 342 4.23 25.31 -0.85
CA HIS A 342 3.34 24.69 0.13
C HIS A 342 2.51 25.75 0.84
N ILE A 343 1.18 25.51 0.98
CA ILE A 343 0.27 26.36 1.72
C ILE A 343 -0.38 25.52 2.82
N VAL A 344 -0.28 25.98 4.07
CA VAL A 344 -0.84 25.28 5.24
C VAL A 344 -2.20 25.87 5.57
N LEU A 345 -3.22 25.03 5.72
CA LEU A 345 -4.55 25.35 6.21
C LEU A 345 -4.80 24.66 7.55
N GLY A 346 -5.16 25.41 8.56
CA GLY A 346 -5.37 24.89 9.91
C GLY A 346 -4.18 25.14 10.83
N ASN A 347 -4.12 24.44 11.97
CA ASN A 347 -3.10 24.66 12.98
C ASN A 347 -2.41 23.32 13.34
N LEU A 348 -1.08 23.30 13.28
CA LEU A 348 -0.28 22.14 13.64
C LEU A 348 -0.43 21.78 15.13
N GLU A 349 -0.55 22.79 16.01
CA GLU A 349 -0.71 22.58 17.45
C GLU A 349 -2.01 21.85 17.81
N ASP A 350 -3.08 22.08 17.03
CA ASP A 350 -4.37 21.42 17.21
C ASP A 350 -4.41 19.99 16.65
N ASN A 351 -3.29 19.49 16.11
CA ASN A 351 -3.21 18.20 15.41
C ASN A 351 -4.28 18.07 14.30
N ALA A 352 -4.61 19.22 13.62
CA ALA A 352 -5.66 19.29 12.61
C ALA A 352 -5.32 20.35 11.54
N PHE A 353 -4.64 19.92 10.47
CA PHE A 353 -4.22 20.81 9.38
C PHE A 353 -4.10 20.06 8.05
N SER A 354 -4.05 20.83 6.97
CA SER A 354 -3.79 20.34 5.61
C SER A 354 -2.66 21.13 4.98
N VAL A 355 -1.84 20.46 4.16
CA VAL A 355 -0.76 21.08 3.37
C VAL A 355 -1.11 20.91 1.90
N PHE A 356 -1.34 22.02 1.21
CA PHE A 356 -1.59 22.07 -0.23
C PHE A 356 -0.25 22.23 -0.95
N HIS A 357 0.02 21.37 -1.93
CA HIS A 357 1.28 21.29 -2.67
C HIS A 357 1.07 21.77 -4.09
N PHE A 358 1.89 22.71 -4.52
CA PHE A 358 1.82 23.29 -5.86
C PHE A 358 3.14 23.06 -6.62
N ALA A 359 3.02 22.88 -7.94
CA ALA A 359 4.09 23.02 -8.90
C ALA A 359 3.76 24.24 -9.77
N GLY A 360 4.46 25.34 -9.54
CA GLY A 360 4.03 26.67 -10.00
C GLY A 360 2.63 27.03 -9.45
N ASP A 361 1.67 27.28 -10.34
CA ASP A 361 0.30 27.57 -9.95
C ASP A 361 -0.63 26.34 -9.95
N LYS A 362 -0.12 25.17 -10.33
CA LYS A 362 -0.92 23.94 -10.40
C LYS A 362 -0.92 23.22 -9.05
N LEU A 363 -2.13 22.98 -8.50
CA LEU A 363 -2.32 22.08 -7.37
C LEU A 363 -1.99 20.64 -7.81
N ILE A 364 -1.04 19.99 -7.14
CA ILE A 364 -0.60 18.62 -7.47
C ILE A 364 -0.89 17.60 -6.37
N ALA A 365 -0.97 18.05 -5.12
CA ALA A 365 -1.30 17.16 -3.99
C ALA A 365 -1.82 17.95 -2.79
N VAL A 366 -2.46 17.24 -1.87
CA VAL A 366 -2.83 17.73 -0.53
C VAL A 366 -2.62 16.62 0.49
N ASP A 367 -1.86 16.91 1.54
CA ASP A 367 -1.70 16.05 2.71
C ASP A 367 -2.52 16.63 3.87
N SER A 368 -3.31 15.80 4.55
CA SER A 368 -4.22 16.22 5.62
C SER A 368 -4.00 15.37 6.87
N ILE A 369 -3.83 16.01 8.03
CA ILE A 369 -3.84 15.38 9.35
C ILE A 369 -5.18 15.73 10.02
N ASN A 370 -5.98 14.71 10.35
CA ASN A 370 -7.26 14.84 11.06
C ASN A 370 -8.27 15.82 10.41
N ARG A 371 -8.17 16.02 9.09
CA ARG A 371 -9.06 16.91 8.32
C ARG A 371 -9.71 16.18 7.13
N PRO A 372 -10.58 15.21 7.37
CA PRO A 372 -11.16 14.39 6.31
C PRO A 372 -11.99 15.20 5.29
N ALA A 373 -12.60 16.32 5.71
CA ALA A 373 -13.34 17.19 4.81
C ALA A 373 -12.42 17.85 3.77
N ASP A 374 -11.24 18.31 4.18
CA ASP A 374 -10.25 18.91 3.27
C ASP A 374 -9.72 17.88 2.29
N HIS A 375 -9.41 16.66 2.76
CA HIS A 375 -9.01 15.55 1.91
C HIS A 375 -10.09 15.24 0.83
N MET A 376 -11.36 15.18 1.21
CA MET A 376 -12.45 14.93 0.27
C MET A 376 -12.58 16.03 -0.78
N ILE A 377 -12.40 17.28 -0.37
CA ILE A 377 -12.41 18.44 -1.27
C ILE A 377 -11.20 18.39 -2.21
N ALA A 378 -10.01 18.13 -1.65
CA ALA A 378 -8.75 18.06 -2.40
C ALA A 378 -8.81 17.04 -3.55
N ARG A 379 -9.31 15.83 -3.29
CA ARG A 379 -9.50 14.81 -4.34
C ARG A 379 -10.35 15.32 -5.49
N ARG A 380 -11.42 16.06 -5.19
CA ARG A 380 -12.32 16.63 -6.22
C ARG A 380 -11.68 17.78 -6.97
N LEU A 381 -10.91 18.65 -6.29
CA LEU A 381 -10.17 19.73 -6.93
C LEU A 381 -9.14 19.16 -7.92
N LEU A 382 -8.36 18.17 -7.49
CA LEU A 382 -7.36 17.49 -8.31
C LEU A 382 -7.99 16.79 -9.53
N ALA A 383 -9.11 16.07 -9.32
CA ALA A 383 -9.83 15.39 -10.40
C ALA A 383 -10.39 16.39 -11.44
N ALA A 384 -10.86 17.54 -10.99
CA ALA A 384 -11.40 18.60 -11.85
C ALA A 384 -10.32 19.55 -12.43
N GLY A 385 -9.03 19.38 -12.04
CA GLY A 385 -7.94 20.28 -12.46
C GLY A 385 -8.10 21.72 -11.95
N ILE A 386 -8.79 21.92 -10.82
CA ILE A 386 -9.01 23.25 -10.21
C ILE A 386 -7.82 23.60 -9.32
N ASN A 387 -7.26 24.79 -9.55
CA ASN A 387 -6.13 25.32 -8.82
C ASN A 387 -6.58 26.49 -7.92
N PRO A 388 -6.84 26.26 -6.61
CA PRO A 388 -7.23 27.33 -5.69
C PRO A 388 -6.06 28.28 -5.46
N THR A 389 -6.37 29.56 -5.27
CA THR A 389 -5.39 30.56 -4.82
C THR A 389 -5.11 30.42 -3.32
N GLU A 390 -4.09 31.11 -2.82
CA GLU A 390 -3.78 31.17 -1.39
C GLU A 390 -4.95 31.75 -0.59
N ASP A 391 -5.60 32.80 -1.11
CA ASP A 391 -6.78 33.40 -0.49
C ASP A 391 -7.97 32.43 -0.45
N ASP A 392 -8.17 31.64 -1.52
CA ASP A 392 -9.21 30.61 -1.55
C ASP A 392 -8.97 29.54 -0.47
N ILE A 393 -7.71 29.12 -0.30
CA ILE A 393 -7.31 28.13 0.74
C ILE A 393 -7.48 28.74 2.12
N ALA A 394 -7.02 29.97 2.36
CA ALA A 394 -7.15 30.68 3.63
C ALA A 394 -8.61 30.88 4.05
N ALA A 395 -9.51 31.09 3.09
CA ALA A 395 -10.96 31.18 3.32
C ALA A 395 -11.59 29.82 3.70
N GLY A 396 -10.89 28.71 3.55
CA GLY A 396 -11.24 27.39 4.05
C GLY A 396 -12.24 26.60 3.22
N ALA A 397 -12.75 25.52 3.80
CA ALA A 397 -13.51 24.48 3.11
C ALA A 397 -14.78 25.00 2.41
N ALA A 398 -15.44 26.04 2.91
CA ALA A 398 -16.62 26.63 2.28
C ALA A 398 -16.28 27.20 0.90
N ARG A 399 -15.22 28.02 0.86
CA ARG A 399 -14.74 28.63 -0.39
C ARG A 399 -14.25 27.60 -1.40
N LEU A 400 -13.52 26.58 -0.97
CA LEU A 400 -13.06 25.50 -1.84
C LEU A 400 -14.24 24.69 -2.45
N LYS A 401 -15.34 24.52 -1.72
CA LYS A 401 -16.59 23.93 -2.26
C LYS A 401 -17.28 24.82 -3.28
N GLU A 402 -17.25 26.14 -3.10
CA GLU A 402 -17.77 27.07 -4.11
C GLU A 402 -17.01 26.97 -5.43
N LEU A 403 -15.66 26.87 -5.38
CA LEU A 403 -14.85 26.65 -6.58
C LEU A 403 -15.26 25.36 -7.32
N LEU A 404 -15.48 24.28 -6.57
CA LEU A 404 -15.95 23.01 -7.15
C LEU A 404 -17.35 23.13 -7.76
N ALA A 405 -18.27 23.92 -7.15
CA ALA A 405 -19.61 24.11 -7.65
C ALA A 405 -19.66 24.99 -8.91
N ALA A 406 -18.70 25.91 -9.05
CA ALA A 406 -18.55 26.79 -10.20
C ALA A 406 -17.89 26.13 -11.41
N ALA A 407 -17.23 24.96 -11.22
CA ALA A 407 -16.57 24.25 -12.31
C ALA A 407 -17.62 23.70 -13.31
N PRO A 408 -17.32 23.73 -14.63
CA PRO A 408 -18.18 23.08 -15.61
C PRO A 408 -18.31 21.58 -15.27
N LYS A 409 -19.55 21.09 -15.31
CA LYS A 409 -19.80 19.65 -15.16
C LYS A 409 -19.22 18.94 -16.40
N THR A 410 -18.10 18.24 -16.23
CA THR A 410 -17.49 17.37 -17.25
C THR A 410 -18.27 16.08 -17.40
#